data_8186dc3ece78c4fa01cf3f3ac8a5c089
#
_entry.id   8186dc3ece78c4fa01cf3f3ac8a5c089
#
_cell.length_a   1.000
_cell.length_b   1.000
_cell.length_c   1.000
_cell.angle_alpha   90.00
_cell.angle_beta   90.00
_cell.angle_gamma   90.00
#
_symmetry.space_group_name_H-M   'P 1'
#
loop_
_entity.id
_entity.type
_entity.pdbx_description
1 polymer ?
#
loop_
_entity_poly.entity_id
_entity_poly.type
_entity_poly.pdbx_seq_one_letter_code
_entity_poly.pdbx_strand_id
1 'polypeptide(L)'
;LWHTPNLYLNSKQEKVGKLLGDGYDYLAYFCNSGAEANEAALKLARKATGREKIISFKDSFHGRTFGAMTATGQESIQAGFGSLVPHFSYLTYNYLPDLEQLDETVAAVILELVQGEGGVLPAEKVWIKALSAICHEKGILVIVDEVQTGMGRTGTFYAFEQYPLLPDIVT
;
A
#
# COMPACT_ATOMS: atom_id res chain seq x y z
N LEU A 1 2.13 -15.90 26.88
CA LEU A 1 3.14 -15.74 25.84
C LEU A 1 3.09 -14.32 25.29
N TRP A 2 4.23 -13.65 25.25
CA TRP A 2 4.35 -12.29 24.73
C TRP A 2 4.41 -12.26 23.20
N HIS A 3 4.89 -13.36 22.60
CA HIS A 3 5.05 -13.49 21.16
C HIS A 3 4.85 -14.94 20.74
N THR A 4 4.19 -15.15 19.62
CA THR A 4 4.02 -16.44 18.97
C THR A 4 4.41 -16.31 17.50
N PRO A 5 5.43 -17.06 17.01
CA PRO A 5 5.77 -17.02 15.58
C PRO A 5 4.62 -17.48 14.71
N ASN A 6 4.56 -16.96 13.48
CA ASN A 6 3.51 -17.31 12.49
C ASN A 6 3.51 -18.80 12.08
N LEU A 7 4.45 -19.58 12.59
CA LEU A 7 4.51 -21.04 12.41
C LEU A 7 3.51 -21.81 13.29
N TYR A 8 2.92 -21.17 14.31
CA TYR A 8 2.01 -21.80 15.25
C TYR A 8 0.62 -21.21 15.14
N LEU A 9 -0.40 -22.05 15.26
CA LEU A 9 -1.79 -21.59 15.34
C LEU A 9 -2.01 -20.79 16.62
N ASN A 10 -2.64 -19.62 16.46
CA ASN A 10 -3.00 -18.75 17.57
C ASN A 10 -4.45 -18.28 17.38
N SER A 11 -5.32 -18.72 18.27
CA SER A 11 -6.76 -18.41 18.20
C SER A 11 -7.08 -16.92 18.26
N LYS A 12 -6.23 -16.12 18.90
CA LYS A 12 -6.41 -14.66 18.96
C LYS A 12 -6.04 -14.01 17.60
N GLN A 13 -4.95 -14.46 16.96
CA GLN A 13 -4.60 -14.00 15.61
C GLN A 13 -5.70 -14.38 14.62
N GLU A 14 -6.19 -15.63 14.67
CA GLU A 14 -7.29 -16.08 13.81
C GLU A 14 -8.55 -15.21 14.02
N LYS A 15 -8.92 -14.94 15.27
CA LYS A 15 -10.07 -14.07 15.57
C LYS A 15 -9.87 -12.65 15.05
N VAL A 16 -8.71 -12.05 15.25
CA VAL A 16 -8.39 -10.70 14.74
C VAL A 16 -8.37 -10.71 13.22
N GLY A 17 -7.76 -11.72 12.58
CA GLY A 17 -7.77 -11.84 11.13
C GLY A 17 -9.17 -11.88 10.54
N LYS A 18 -10.09 -12.63 11.16
CA LYS A 18 -11.51 -12.65 10.76
C LYS A 18 -12.19 -11.29 10.92
N LEU A 19 -11.90 -10.57 12.00
CA LEU A 19 -12.47 -9.23 12.23
C LEU A 19 -11.94 -8.20 11.22
N LEU A 20 -10.64 -8.27 10.88
CA LEU A 20 -10.04 -7.37 9.88
C LEU A 20 -10.54 -7.66 8.46
N GLY A 21 -10.84 -8.93 8.14
CA GLY A 21 -11.38 -9.33 6.85
C GLY A 21 -12.91 -9.35 6.78
N ASP A 22 -13.62 -8.90 7.83
CA ASP A 22 -15.08 -8.98 7.86
C ASP A 22 -15.73 -8.19 6.72
N GLY A 23 -16.54 -8.86 5.91
CA GLY A 23 -17.13 -8.27 4.70
C GLY A 23 -16.24 -8.31 3.45
N TYR A 24 -15.00 -8.80 3.55
CA TYR A 24 -14.05 -8.90 2.43
C TYR A 24 -13.45 -10.31 2.32
N ASP A 25 -12.98 -10.68 1.14
CA ASP A 25 -12.23 -11.92 0.90
C ASP A 25 -10.73 -11.71 1.12
N TYR A 26 -10.37 -11.25 2.33
CA TYR A 26 -8.98 -11.00 2.71
C TYR A 26 -8.43 -12.06 3.64
N LEU A 27 -7.15 -12.38 3.46
CA LEU A 27 -6.34 -13.13 4.41
C LEU A 27 -5.44 -12.18 5.21
N ALA A 28 -5.35 -12.38 6.52
CA ALA A 28 -4.52 -11.55 7.38
C ALA A 28 -3.11 -12.13 7.54
N TYR A 29 -2.11 -11.28 7.34
CA TYR A 29 -0.70 -11.54 7.66
C TYR A 29 -0.26 -10.58 8.76
N PHE A 30 0.24 -11.13 9.87
CA PHE A 30 0.65 -10.34 11.04
C PHE A 30 2.14 -10.06 11.05
N CYS A 31 2.50 -8.81 11.32
CA CYS A 31 3.86 -8.33 11.46
C CYS A 31 3.93 -7.33 12.62
N ASN A 32 5.07 -6.65 12.82
CA ASN A 32 5.30 -5.84 14.02
C ASN A 32 5.18 -4.34 13.78
N SER A 33 5.11 -3.91 12.53
CA SER A 33 5.06 -2.48 12.18
C SER A 33 4.47 -2.25 10.79
N GLY A 34 4.03 -1.01 10.51
CA GLY A 34 3.59 -0.62 9.16
C GLY A 34 4.68 -0.76 8.11
N ALA A 35 5.95 -0.49 8.45
CA ALA A 35 7.06 -0.70 7.52
C ALA A 35 7.20 -2.19 7.14
N GLU A 36 7.07 -3.12 8.10
CA GLU A 36 7.08 -4.56 7.81
C GLU A 36 5.85 -4.99 6.99
N ALA A 37 4.68 -4.41 7.24
CA ALA A 37 3.48 -4.66 6.46
C ALA A 37 3.69 -4.23 5.00
N ASN A 38 4.21 -3.03 4.77
CA ASN A 38 4.54 -2.53 3.44
C ASN A 38 5.61 -3.38 2.74
N GLU A 39 6.67 -3.80 3.43
CA GLU A 39 7.66 -4.75 2.89
C GLU A 39 7.01 -6.07 2.44
N ALA A 40 6.10 -6.61 3.25
CA ALA A 40 5.38 -7.83 2.91
C ALA A 40 4.48 -7.62 1.68
N ALA A 41 3.76 -6.50 1.61
CA ALA A 41 2.89 -6.14 0.50
C ALA A 41 3.67 -5.99 -0.82
N LEU A 42 4.79 -5.27 -0.82
CA LEU A 42 5.66 -5.08 -1.98
C LEU A 42 6.22 -6.42 -2.50
N LYS A 43 6.68 -7.28 -1.59
CA LYS A 43 7.18 -8.62 -1.93
C LYS A 43 6.07 -9.52 -2.48
N LEU A 44 4.89 -9.49 -1.86
CA LEU A 44 3.72 -10.25 -2.29
C LEU A 44 3.30 -9.83 -3.69
N ALA A 45 3.21 -8.52 -3.96
CA ALA A 45 2.83 -7.99 -5.26
C ALA A 45 3.79 -8.46 -6.38
N ARG A 46 5.09 -8.35 -6.16
CA ARG A 46 6.10 -8.85 -7.12
C ARG A 46 5.99 -10.37 -7.34
N LYS A 47 5.79 -11.13 -6.25
CA LYS A 47 5.68 -12.59 -6.32
C LYS A 47 4.42 -13.05 -7.04
N ALA A 48 3.29 -12.41 -6.78
CA ALA A 48 2.00 -12.77 -7.35
C ALA A 48 1.90 -12.43 -8.85
N THR A 49 2.46 -11.29 -9.25
CA THR A 49 2.39 -10.85 -10.66
C THR A 49 3.53 -11.34 -11.53
N GLY A 50 4.65 -11.75 -10.94
CA GLY A 50 5.90 -12.02 -11.65
C GLY A 50 6.57 -10.76 -12.25
N ARG A 51 6.09 -9.58 -11.90
CA ARG A 51 6.59 -8.28 -12.35
C ARG A 51 7.41 -7.62 -11.25
N GLU A 52 8.30 -6.67 -11.62
CA GLU A 52 9.21 -6.04 -10.65
C GLU A 52 8.88 -4.58 -10.34
N LYS A 53 8.27 -3.86 -11.32
CA LYS A 53 8.07 -2.42 -11.21
C LYS A 53 6.97 -2.09 -10.21
N ILE A 54 7.30 -1.21 -9.27
CA ILE A 54 6.35 -0.65 -8.28
C ILE A 54 6.22 0.86 -8.54
N ILE A 55 5.00 1.32 -8.57
CA ILE A 55 4.69 2.75 -8.62
C ILE A 55 4.29 3.21 -7.22
N SER A 56 4.88 4.29 -6.78
CA SER A 56 4.50 5.04 -5.59
C SER A 56 4.19 6.49 -5.99
N PHE A 57 3.94 7.35 -5.02
CA PHE A 57 3.60 8.75 -5.29
C PHE A 57 4.53 9.69 -4.55
N LYS A 58 4.79 10.86 -5.17
CA LYS A 58 5.56 11.94 -4.55
C LYS A 58 4.90 12.33 -3.23
N ASP A 59 5.71 12.72 -2.26
CA ASP A 59 5.32 13.14 -0.92
C ASP A 59 4.63 12.05 -0.07
N SER A 60 4.62 10.77 -0.52
CA SER A 60 4.15 9.64 0.26
C SER A 60 5.11 9.25 1.38
N PHE A 61 4.60 8.50 2.37
CA PHE A 61 5.41 7.90 3.42
C PHE A 61 4.95 6.47 3.72
N HIS A 62 5.85 5.49 3.53
CA HIS A 62 5.53 4.06 3.70
C HIS A 62 6.43 3.34 4.70
N GLY A 63 7.39 4.03 5.30
CA GLY A 63 8.29 3.47 6.33
C GLY A 63 9.75 3.77 6.11
N ARG A 64 10.61 3.19 6.98
CA ARG A 64 12.06 3.47 7.05
C ARG A 64 12.94 2.25 6.77
N THR A 65 12.39 1.06 6.52
CA THR A 65 13.16 -0.09 6.01
C THR A 65 13.48 0.13 4.53
N PHE A 66 14.48 -0.56 3.97
CA PHE A 66 14.98 -0.23 2.61
C PHE A 66 13.89 -0.27 1.54
N GLY A 67 13.01 -1.27 1.51
CA GLY A 67 11.91 -1.32 0.54
C GLY A 67 10.84 -0.28 0.81
N ALA A 68 10.38 -0.15 2.07
CA ALA A 68 9.37 0.84 2.45
C ALA A 68 9.91 2.28 2.30
N MET A 69 11.19 2.53 2.59
CA MET A 69 11.86 3.80 2.35
C MET A 69 11.95 4.10 0.86
N THR A 70 12.25 3.09 0.04
CA THR A 70 12.25 3.26 -1.42
C THR A 70 10.85 3.57 -1.93
N ALA A 71 9.78 2.98 -1.36
CA ALA A 71 8.41 3.32 -1.72
C ALA A 71 7.99 4.73 -1.24
N THR A 72 8.68 5.28 -0.24
CA THR A 72 8.44 6.64 0.27
C THR A 72 8.92 7.68 -0.72
N GLY A 73 8.01 8.45 -1.32
CA GLY A 73 8.28 9.42 -2.39
C GLY A 73 8.87 10.74 -1.91
N GLN A 74 9.80 10.71 -0.96
CA GLN A 74 10.44 11.89 -0.34
C GLN A 74 11.96 11.74 -0.40
N GLU A 75 12.64 12.53 -1.23
CA GLU A 75 14.10 12.48 -1.40
C GLU A 75 14.87 12.70 -0.09
N SER A 76 14.36 13.58 0.79
CA SER A 76 14.97 13.86 2.10
C SER A 76 15.05 12.64 3.01
N ILE A 77 14.09 11.71 2.87
CA ILE A 77 14.05 10.46 3.66
C ILE A 77 15.01 9.42 3.09
N GLN A 78 15.23 9.43 1.79
CA GLN A 78 16.08 8.48 1.07
C GLN A 78 17.58 8.89 1.09
N ALA A 79 17.86 10.18 1.30
CA ALA A 79 19.21 10.73 1.21
C ALA A 79 20.17 10.10 2.23
N GLY A 80 21.39 9.77 1.77
CA GLY A 80 22.48 9.28 2.62
C GLY A 80 22.50 7.77 2.88
N PHE A 81 21.52 7.00 2.39
CA PHE A 81 21.45 5.55 2.61
C PHE A 81 21.98 4.70 1.43
N GLY A 82 22.56 5.33 0.42
CA GLY A 82 23.14 4.64 -0.73
C GLY A 82 22.09 4.19 -1.75
N SER A 83 22.32 3.05 -2.39
CA SER A 83 21.43 2.54 -3.45
C SER A 83 20.10 2.07 -2.89
N LEU A 84 19.02 2.55 -3.48
CA LEU A 84 17.66 2.14 -3.17
C LEU A 84 17.32 0.79 -3.85
N VAL A 85 16.21 0.20 -3.46
CA VAL A 85 15.68 -1.01 -4.11
C VAL A 85 15.29 -0.66 -5.56
N PRO A 86 15.73 -1.44 -6.56
CA PRO A 86 15.46 -1.13 -7.97
C PRO A 86 13.98 -1.26 -8.34
N HIS A 87 13.63 -0.69 -9.53
CA HIS A 87 12.33 -0.77 -10.17
C HIS A 87 11.20 -0.06 -9.42
N PHE A 88 11.50 1.06 -8.75
CA PHE A 88 10.51 2.00 -8.24
C PHE A 88 10.43 3.25 -9.14
N SER A 89 9.23 3.79 -9.29
CA SER A 89 8.98 5.07 -9.95
C SER A 89 7.92 5.84 -9.17
N TYR A 90 7.96 7.18 -9.26
CA TYR A 90 7.08 8.04 -8.47
C TYR A 90 6.25 8.92 -9.39
N LEU A 91 4.93 8.82 -9.28
CA LEU A 91 3.98 9.65 -9.98
C LEU A 91 3.53 10.82 -9.10
N THR A 92 2.96 11.84 -9.73
CA THR A 92 2.38 12.96 -9.00
C THR A 92 1.01 12.57 -8.44
N TYR A 93 0.82 12.75 -7.14
CA TYR A 93 -0.43 12.44 -6.47
C TYR A 93 -1.57 13.34 -6.95
N ASN A 94 -2.77 12.80 -7.11
CA ASN A 94 -3.97 13.49 -7.65
C ASN A 94 -3.78 14.10 -9.06
N TYR A 95 -2.85 13.60 -9.87
CA TYR A 95 -2.60 14.11 -11.20
C TYR A 95 -2.92 13.04 -12.27
N LEU A 96 -4.07 13.20 -12.94
CA LEU A 96 -4.59 12.23 -13.92
C LEU A 96 -3.62 11.91 -15.08
N PRO A 97 -2.91 12.90 -15.69
CA PRO A 97 -2.03 12.59 -16.82
C PRO A 97 -0.91 11.61 -16.49
N ASP A 98 -0.39 11.59 -15.25
CA ASP A 98 0.67 10.67 -14.86
C ASP A 98 0.20 9.19 -14.86
N LEU A 99 -1.12 8.93 -14.79
CA LEU A 99 -1.66 7.57 -14.84
C LEU A 99 -1.44 6.87 -16.20
N GLU A 100 -1.15 7.62 -17.26
CA GLU A 100 -0.77 7.06 -18.57
C GLU A 100 0.55 6.26 -18.51
N GLN A 101 1.37 6.48 -17.48
CA GLN A 101 2.62 5.75 -17.25
C GLN A 101 2.42 4.36 -16.62
N LEU A 102 1.19 4.02 -16.24
CA LEU A 102 0.83 2.69 -15.76
C LEU A 102 0.72 1.73 -16.96
N ASP A 103 1.64 0.79 -17.05
CA ASP A 103 1.71 -0.20 -18.11
C ASP A 103 1.77 -1.63 -17.56
N GLU A 104 1.73 -2.63 -18.42
CA GLU A 104 1.70 -4.05 -18.05
C GLU A 104 3.01 -4.54 -17.41
N THR A 105 4.06 -3.72 -17.31
CA THR A 105 5.30 -4.05 -16.59
C THR A 105 5.19 -3.76 -15.10
N VAL A 106 4.17 -2.99 -14.67
CA VAL A 106 3.94 -2.62 -13.29
C VAL A 106 3.33 -3.79 -12.52
N ALA A 107 3.96 -4.16 -11.41
CA ALA A 107 3.46 -5.17 -10.48
C ALA A 107 2.35 -4.61 -9.60
N ALA A 108 2.58 -3.43 -9.04
CA ALA A 108 1.62 -2.77 -8.16
C ALA A 108 1.80 -1.26 -8.12
N VAL A 109 0.75 -0.58 -7.73
CA VAL A 109 0.79 0.77 -7.17
C VAL A 109 0.64 0.69 -5.65
N ILE A 110 1.37 1.52 -4.90
CA ILE A 110 1.20 1.70 -3.46
C ILE A 110 0.86 3.15 -3.18
N LEU A 111 -0.20 3.38 -2.39
CA LEU A 111 -0.67 4.72 -2.07
C LEU A 111 -1.31 4.79 -0.68
N GLU A 112 -1.31 5.99 -0.12
CA GLU A 112 -2.14 6.40 1.01
C GLU A 112 -3.40 7.09 0.46
N LEU A 113 -4.56 6.89 1.07
CA LEU A 113 -5.78 7.64 0.70
C LEU A 113 -5.84 9.04 1.30
N VAL A 114 -5.01 9.26 2.32
CA VAL A 114 -4.65 10.59 2.83
C VAL A 114 -3.16 10.59 3.08
N GLN A 115 -2.39 11.33 2.29
CA GLN A 115 -0.97 11.52 2.55
C GLN A 115 -0.77 12.34 3.82
N GLY A 116 -0.47 11.68 4.94
CA GLY A 116 -0.32 12.33 6.24
C GLY A 116 0.92 13.21 6.29
N GLU A 117 2.08 12.65 5.98
CA GLU A 117 3.37 13.35 5.99
C GLU A 117 3.49 14.37 4.84
N GLY A 118 2.79 14.17 3.74
CA GLY A 118 2.73 15.09 2.59
C GLY A 118 1.85 16.33 2.79
N GLY A 119 1.35 16.57 4.02
CA GLY A 119 0.55 17.77 4.33
C GLY A 119 -0.95 17.50 4.51
N VAL A 120 -1.33 16.29 4.89
CA VAL A 120 -2.72 15.86 5.08
C VAL A 120 -3.56 16.06 3.79
N LEU A 121 -3.05 15.53 2.70
CA LEU A 121 -3.65 15.65 1.38
C LEU A 121 -4.53 14.41 1.07
N PRO A 122 -5.87 14.54 1.02
CA PRO A 122 -6.75 13.43 0.65
C PRO A 122 -6.68 13.14 -0.86
N ALA A 123 -6.87 11.88 -1.22
CA ALA A 123 -7.03 11.48 -2.61
C ALA A 123 -8.34 12.03 -3.21
N GLU A 124 -8.27 12.48 -4.44
CA GLU A 124 -9.46 12.87 -5.19
C GLU A 124 -10.20 11.62 -5.70
N LYS A 125 -11.51 11.53 -5.44
CA LYS A 125 -12.33 10.37 -5.85
C LYS A 125 -12.29 10.10 -7.35
N VAL A 126 -12.22 11.15 -8.16
CA VAL A 126 -12.14 11.02 -9.63
C VAL A 126 -10.81 10.40 -10.03
N TRP A 127 -9.71 10.83 -9.41
CA TRP A 127 -8.39 10.27 -9.65
C TRP A 127 -8.29 8.80 -9.19
N ILE A 128 -8.79 8.46 -8.00
CA ILE A 128 -8.84 7.08 -7.50
C ILE A 128 -9.66 6.18 -8.45
N LYS A 129 -10.80 6.67 -8.94
CA LYS A 129 -11.63 5.92 -9.90
C LYS A 129 -10.86 5.59 -11.18
N ALA A 130 -10.13 6.57 -11.73
CA ALA A 130 -9.32 6.38 -12.92
C ALA A 130 -8.16 5.42 -12.68
N LEU A 131 -7.41 5.60 -11.56
CA LEU A 131 -6.33 4.72 -11.14
C LEU A 131 -6.81 3.27 -10.99
N SER A 132 -7.90 3.06 -10.26
CA SER A 132 -8.48 1.72 -10.03
C SER A 132 -8.89 1.05 -11.36
N ALA A 133 -9.50 1.79 -12.29
CA ALA A 133 -9.90 1.26 -13.58
C ALA A 133 -8.69 0.82 -14.42
N ILE A 134 -7.64 1.65 -14.49
CA ILE A 134 -6.42 1.33 -15.23
C ILE A 134 -5.69 0.13 -14.60
N CYS A 135 -5.57 0.10 -13.28
CA CYS A 135 -4.94 -1.02 -12.57
C CYS A 135 -5.67 -2.33 -12.83
N HIS A 136 -7.00 -2.32 -12.74
CA HIS A 136 -7.82 -3.51 -13.04
C HIS A 136 -7.64 -3.98 -14.49
N GLU A 137 -7.69 -3.06 -15.48
CA GLU A 137 -7.53 -3.39 -16.90
C GLU A 137 -6.17 -4.03 -17.20
N LYS A 138 -5.10 -3.53 -16.56
CA LYS A 138 -3.71 -3.97 -16.81
C LYS A 138 -3.22 -5.04 -15.84
N GLY A 139 -4.06 -5.51 -14.92
CA GLY A 139 -3.68 -6.50 -13.91
C GLY A 139 -2.56 -6.00 -12.99
N ILE A 140 -2.62 -4.72 -12.62
CA ILE A 140 -1.73 -4.06 -11.66
C ILE A 140 -2.39 -4.14 -10.29
N LEU A 141 -1.70 -4.67 -9.29
CA LEU A 141 -2.24 -4.75 -7.94
C LEU A 141 -2.28 -3.37 -7.27
N VAL A 142 -3.34 -3.11 -6.50
CA VAL A 142 -3.47 -1.87 -5.72
C VAL A 142 -3.22 -2.18 -4.26
N ILE A 143 -2.16 -1.58 -3.71
CA ILE A 143 -1.80 -1.61 -2.29
C ILE A 143 -2.25 -0.29 -1.67
N VAL A 144 -3.15 -0.35 -0.70
CA VAL A 144 -3.55 0.82 0.08
C VAL A 144 -2.90 0.75 1.45
N ASP A 145 -2.07 1.74 1.74
CA ASP A 145 -1.46 1.93 3.05
C ASP A 145 -2.45 2.63 3.99
N GLU A 146 -3.04 1.83 4.88
CA GLU A 146 -4.01 2.27 5.89
C GLU A 146 -3.39 2.41 7.29
N VAL A 147 -2.06 2.37 7.41
CA VAL A 147 -1.37 2.46 8.71
C VAL A 147 -1.79 3.71 9.50
N GLN A 148 -2.05 4.83 8.83
CA GLN A 148 -2.54 6.04 9.48
C GLN A 148 -4.04 6.28 9.32
N THR A 149 -4.70 5.69 8.34
CA THR A 149 -6.09 6.00 7.99
C THR A 149 -7.09 4.95 8.43
N GLY A 150 -6.66 3.73 8.68
CA GLY A 150 -7.50 2.60 9.07
C GLY A 150 -8.03 2.65 10.51
N MET A 151 -8.72 1.60 10.89
CA MET A 151 -9.25 1.37 12.24
C MET A 151 -10.21 2.46 12.73
N GLY A 152 -11.02 3.03 11.83
CA GLY A 152 -12.02 4.04 12.17
C GLY A 152 -11.49 5.48 12.20
N ARG A 153 -10.21 5.71 11.89
CA ARG A 153 -9.58 7.03 11.97
C ARG A 153 -10.28 8.08 11.10
N THR A 154 -10.79 7.69 9.94
CA THR A 154 -11.43 8.57 8.95
C THR A 154 -12.95 8.48 8.95
N GLY A 155 -13.55 7.73 9.89
CA GLY A 155 -15.00 7.59 10.05
C GLY A 155 -15.59 6.26 9.54
N THR A 156 -14.85 5.51 8.75
CA THR A 156 -15.12 4.12 8.35
C THR A 156 -14.04 3.21 8.90
N PHE A 157 -14.26 1.88 8.94
CA PHE A 157 -13.25 0.97 9.46
C PHE A 157 -11.97 1.05 8.63
N TYR A 158 -12.10 1.00 7.31
CA TYR A 158 -11.03 1.35 6.36
C TYR A 158 -11.37 2.64 5.62
N ALA A 159 -10.39 3.48 5.34
CA ALA A 159 -10.59 4.69 4.56
C ALA A 159 -11.02 4.38 3.12
N PHE A 160 -10.57 3.26 2.54
CA PHE A 160 -10.93 2.89 1.17
C PHE A 160 -12.44 2.66 0.98
N GLU A 161 -13.19 2.37 2.03
CA GLU A 161 -14.66 2.25 1.99
C GLU A 161 -15.36 3.54 1.54
N GLN A 162 -14.68 4.68 1.62
CA GLN A 162 -15.19 5.98 1.18
C GLN A 162 -14.85 6.31 -0.28
N TYR A 163 -14.11 5.41 -0.95
CA TYR A 163 -13.60 5.61 -2.31
C TYR A 163 -14.13 4.55 -3.29
N PRO A 164 -14.21 4.86 -4.60
CA PRO A 164 -14.56 3.88 -5.63
C PRO A 164 -13.36 2.96 -5.93
N LEU A 165 -12.93 2.19 -4.93
CA LEU A 165 -11.76 1.34 -4.94
C LEU A 165 -11.98 0.14 -4.04
N LEU A 166 -11.61 -1.04 -4.51
CA LEU A 166 -11.38 -2.23 -3.68
C LEU A 166 -9.90 -2.61 -3.85
N PRO A 167 -9.07 -2.41 -2.83
CA PRO A 167 -7.64 -2.74 -2.92
C PRO A 167 -7.41 -4.26 -2.92
N ASP A 168 -6.32 -4.69 -3.58
CA ASP A 168 -5.87 -6.09 -3.53
C ASP A 168 -5.13 -6.39 -2.22
N ILE A 169 -4.44 -5.38 -1.67
CA ILE A 169 -3.68 -5.49 -0.42
C ILE A 169 -3.93 -4.24 0.42
N VAL A 170 -4.18 -4.44 1.70
CA VAL A 170 -4.32 -3.37 2.71
C VAL A 170 -3.26 -3.57 3.79
N THR A 171 -2.53 -2.51 4.15
CA THR A 171 -1.50 -2.54 5.20
C THR A 171 -1.82 -1.61 6.35
#